data_22b761a48e5887bd934c439420d9597f
#
_entry.id   22b761a48e5887bd934c439420d9597f
#
_cell.length_a   1.000
_cell.length_b   1.000
_cell.length_c   1.000
_cell.angle_alpha   90.00
_cell.angle_beta   90.00
_cell.angle_gamma   90.00
#
_symmetry.space_group_name_H-M   'P 1'
#
loop_
_entity.id
_entity.type
_entity.pdbx_description
1 polymer ?
#
loop_
_entity_poly.entity_id
_entity_poly.type
_entity_poly.pdbx_seq_one_letter_code
_entity_poly.pdbx_strand_id
1 'polypeptide(L)'
;MLRNWARIAIVTVLTAWPQTDAARTPAHIPDPQQAQPNALSEPLAIVVNQSNPVGDLSFRELRMIFLGNRSHWANGRRITLVMRETDEPESKIILRDVCEMSEDQLKTHYLHGLFTGEILVSPKTLATSVGVRKFIFNVPGAIGYLRKSDVDATVKIVRIDGLDPDDKGYKLRVQPTGTNSGE
;
A
#
# COMPACT_ATOMS: atom_id res chain seq x y z
N MET A 1 28.19 16.85 97.72
CA MET A 1 26.97 17.69 97.82
C MET A 1 26.12 17.42 96.63
N LEU A 2 25.00 16.71 96.79
CA LEU A 2 23.62 16.99 96.39
C LEU A 2 23.48 17.44 94.95
N ARG A 3 22.63 16.83 94.09
CA ARG A 3 21.22 16.52 94.27
C ARG A 3 20.72 15.69 93.05
N ASN A 4 20.03 14.58 93.35
CA ASN A 4 19.06 13.85 92.46
C ASN A 4 18.10 14.80 91.79
N TRP A 5 17.81 14.51 90.56
CA TRP A 5 16.49 14.73 89.94
C TRP A 5 16.10 13.68 88.92
N ALA A 6 14.97 13.17 89.15
CA ALA A 6 14.36 12.07 88.48
C ALA A 6 14.05 12.38 87.01
N ARG A 7 14.33 11.40 86.16
CA ARG A 7 13.88 11.41 84.75
C ARG A 7 12.63 10.57 84.62
N ILE A 8 11.53 11.24 84.32
CA ILE A 8 10.28 10.57 83.93
C ILE A 8 10.44 10.19 82.45
N ALA A 9 10.38 8.87 82.16
CA ALA A 9 10.35 8.36 80.83
C ALA A 9 8.92 8.41 80.31
N ILE A 10 8.64 9.24 79.30
CA ILE A 10 7.41 9.22 78.56
C ILE A 10 7.58 8.19 77.47
N VAL A 11 6.89 7.07 77.56
CA VAL A 11 6.79 6.05 76.50
C VAL A 11 5.76 6.52 75.52
N THR A 12 6.23 7.04 74.35
CA THR A 12 5.35 7.35 73.25
C THR A 12 5.16 6.10 72.42
N VAL A 13 4.00 5.49 72.49
CA VAL A 13 3.61 4.36 71.62
C VAL A 13 3.26 4.93 70.26
N LEU A 14 4.17 4.80 69.30
CA LEU A 14 3.88 5.05 67.89
C LEU A 14 3.12 3.83 67.34
N THR A 15 1.82 3.98 67.15
CA THR A 15 1.01 3.03 66.35
C THR A 15 1.33 3.25 64.88
N ALA A 16 2.13 2.34 64.32
CA ALA A 16 2.35 2.27 62.89
C ALA A 16 1.07 1.68 62.20
N TRP A 17 0.43 2.51 61.43
CA TRP A 17 -0.60 2.06 60.50
C TRP A 17 0.07 1.49 59.25
N PRO A 18 -0.32 0.31 58.78
CA PRO A 18 0.16 -0.19 57.49
C PRO A 18 -0.43 0.65 56.39
N GLN A 19 0.39 1.46 55.71
CA GLN A 19 0.03 2.03 54.45
C GLN A 19 0.11 0.92 53.40
N THR A 20 -1.05 0.42 52.97
CA THR A 20 -1.18 -0.37 51.80
C THR A 20 -0.99 0.54 50.60
N ASP A 21 0.25 0.62 50.11
CA ASP A 21 0.55 1.12 48.76
C ASP A 21 -0.11 0.16 47.74
N ALA A 22 -1.38 0.45 47.44
CA ALA A 22 -1.99 -0.06 46.24
C ALA A 22 -1.28 0.61 45.06
N ALA A 23 -0.24 -0.04 44.56
CA ALA A 23 0.36 0.28 43.30
C ALA A 23 -0.75 0.30 42.23
N ARG A 24 -1.30 1.49 41.98
CA ARG A 24 -2.12 1.75 40.81
C ARG A 24 -1.19 1.62 39.61
N THR A 25 -1.16 0.44 39.02
CA THR A 25 -0.68 0.26 37.66
C THR A 25 -1.46 1.25 36.80
N PRO A 26 -0.84 2.22 36.13
CA PRO A 26 -1.55 3.07 35.21
C PRO A 26 -2.15 2.13 34.16
N ALA A 27 -3.48 2.13 34.08
CA ALA A 27 -4.15 1.49 32.95
C ALA A 27 -3.52 2.08 31.68
N HIS A 28 -2.79 1.26 30.95
CA HIS A 28 -2.29 1.60 29.63
C HIS A 28 -3.52 1.83 28.75
N ILE A 29 -3.93 3.08 28.63
CA ILE A 29 -4.90 3.51 27.63
C ILE A 29 -4.17 3.33 26.31
N PRO A 30 -4.60 2.41 25.43
CA PRO A 30 -3.96 2.29 24.12
C PRO A 30 -4.08 3.64 23.42
N ASP A 31 -2.94 4.19 23.02
CA ASP A 31 -2.87 5.43 22.26
C ASP A 31 -3.77 5.27 21.01
N PRO A 32 -4.76 6.15 20.78
CA PRO A 32 -5.60 6.08 19.59
C PRO A 32 -4.82 6.18 18.27
N GLN A 33 -3.55 6.57 18.31
CA GLN A 33 -2.66 6.68 17.16
C GLN A 33 -2.00 5.35 16.75
N GLN A 34 -2.19 4.25 17.48
CA GLN A 34 -1.81 2.90 17.05
C GLN A 34 -2.93 2.22 16.24
N ALA A 35 -3.88 2.97 15.69
CA ALA A 35 -4.78 2.47 14.65
C ALA A 35 -3.91 2.01 13.46
N GLN A 36 -3.88 0.72 13.26
CA GLN A 36 -3.08 0.03 12.25
C GLN A 36 -3.26 0.72 10.87
N PRO A 37 -2.19 1.26 10.25
CA PRO A 37 -2.31 1.92 8.94
C PRO A 37 -2.80 0.99 7.82
N ASN A 38 -2.92 -0.31 8.11
CA ASN A 38 -3.25 -1.34 7.13
C ASN A 38 -4.76 -1.67 7.03
N ALA A 39 -5.60 -1.19 7.94
CA ALA A 39 -7.03 -1.52 7.94
C ALA A 39 -7.86 -0.68 6.95
N LEU A 40 -7.29 0.41 6.43
CA LEU A 40 -7.99 1.32 5.51
C LEU A 40 -7.36 1.37 4.11
N SER A 41 -6.26 0.63 3.86
CA SER A 41 -5.62 0.62 2.55
C SER A 41 -6.22 -0.46 1.66
N GLU A 42 -6.73 -0.04 0.50
CA GLU A 42 -7.33 -0.96 -0.46
C GLU A 42 -6.27 -1.58 -1.39
N PRO A 43 -6.29 -2.90 -1.64
CA PRO A 43 -5.37 -3.52 -2.58
C PRO A 43 -5.62 -3.03 -4.02
N LEU A 44 -4.52 -2.79 -4.73
CA LEU A 44 -4.52 -2.49 -6.17
C LEU A 44 -4.21 -3.77 -6.93
N ALA A 45 -5.21 -4.34 -7.59
CA ALA A 45 -5.07 -5.57 -8.35
C ALA A 45 -4.49 -5.30 -9.75
N ILE A 46 -3.47 -6.07 -10.14
CA ILE A 46 -3.00 -6.15 -11.51
C ILE A 46 -3.92 -7.09 -12.27
N VAL A 47 -4.47 -6.64 -13.39
CA VAL A 47 -5.50 -7.35 -14.14
C VAL A 47 -5.14 -7.50 -15.61
N VAL A 48 -5.52 -8.64 -16.18
CA VAL A 48 -5.34 -8.97 -17.60
C VAL A 48 -6.64 -9.50 -18.19
N ASN A 49 -6.67 -9.61 -19.51
CA ASN A 49 -7.78 -10.27 -20.19
C ASN A 49 -7.91 -11.75 -19.75
N GLN A 50 -9.13 -12.26 -19.65
CA GLN A 50 -9.43 -13.64 -19.24
C GLN A 50 -8.69 -14.70 -20.08
N SER A 51 -8.51 -14.45 -21.39
CA SER A 51 -7.81 -15.36 -22.31
C SER A 51 -6.28 -15.30 -22.20
N ASN A 52 -5.73 -14.39 -21.38
CA ASN A 52 -4.29 -14.31 -21.18
C ASN A 52 -3.81 -15.48 -20.29
N PRO A 53 -2.82 -16.29 -20.72
CA PRO A 53 -2.38 -17.44 -19.93
C PRO A 53 -1.62 -17.04 -18.65
N VAL A 54 -1.13 -15.79 -18.53
CA VAL A 54 -0.34 -15.36 -17.37
C VAL A 54 -1.18 -15.39 -16.09
N GLY A 55 -0.67 -16.01 -15.04
CA GLY A 55 -1.32 -16.09 -13.74
C GLY A 55 -0.47 -15.49 -12.60
N ASP A 56 0.82 -15.30 -12.89
CA ASP A 56 1.79 -14.74 -11.93
C ASP A 56 2.83 -13.94 -12.69
N LEU A 57 3.29 -12.85 -12.08
CA LEU A 57 4.41 -12.02 -12.54
C LEU A 57 5.29 -11.70 -11.35
N SER A 58 6.60 -11.78 -11.53
CA SER A 58 7.50 -11.15 -10.57
C SER A 58 7.32 -9.63 -10.60
N PHE A 59 7.61 -8.98 -9.50
CA PHE A 59 7.56 -7.51 -9.42
C PHE A 59 8.49 -6.86 -10.46
N ARG A 60 9.63 -7.52 -10.76
CA ARG A 60 10.55 -7.09 -11.80
C ARG A 60 9.92 -7.16 -13.21
N GLU A 61 9.21 -8.25 -13.52
CA GLU A 61 8.52 -8.37 -14.83
C GLU A 61 7.40 -7.36 -14.97
N LEU A 62 6.64 -7.13 -13.89
CA LEU A 62 5.64 -6.07 -13.83
C LEU A 62 6.26 -4.72 -14.18
N ARG A 63 7.37 -4.37 -13.53
CA ARG A 63 8.11 -3.13 -13.80
C ARG A 63 8.56 -3.04 -15.25
N MET A 64 9.13 -4.11 -15.83
CA MET A 64 9.55 -4.12 -17.24
C MET A 64 8.39 -3.86 -18.19
N ILE A 65 7.20 -4.38 -17.88
CA ILE A 65 5.98 -4.13 -18.66
C ILE A 65 5.58 -2.66 -18.56
N PHE A 66 5.55 -2.12 -17.33
CA PHE A 66 5.13 -0.74 -17.09
C PHE A 66 6.12 0.31 -17.57
N LEU A 67 7.37 -0.05 -17.79
CA LEU A 67 8.38 0.80 -18.41
C LEU A 67 8.48 0.60 -19.94
N GLY A 68 7.65 -0.28 -20.54
CA GLY A 68 7.69 -0.56 -21.97
C GLY A 68 8.86 -1.44 -22.44
N ASN A 69 9.70 -1.91 -21.50
CA ASN A 69 10.87 -2.75 -21.79
C ASN A 69 10.50 -4.21 -22.14
N ARG A 70 9.26 -4.61 -21.89
CA ARG A 70 8.71 -5.89 -22.30
C ARG A 70 7.46 -5.65 -23.14
N SER A 71 7.53 -5.96 -24.42
CA SER A 71 6.47 -5.66 -25.38
C SER A 71 5.59 -6.87 -25.76
N HIS A 72 5.98 -8.10 -25.38
CA HIS A 72 5.24 -9.32 -25.71
C HIS A 72 5.11 -10.28 -24.52
N TRP A 73 3.98 -10.95 -24.46
CA TRP A 73 3.75 -12.10 -23.59
C TRP A 73 4.54 -13.32 -24.08
N ALA A 74 4.70 -14.34 -23.22
CA ALA A 74 5.41 -15.56 -23.57
C ALA A 74 4.80 -16.32 -24.77
N ASN A 75 3.51 -16.13 -25.02
CA ASN A 75 2.79 -16.70 -26.18
C ASN A 75 2.93 -15.87 -27.47
N GLY A 76 3.83 -14.88 -27.50
CA GLY A 76 4.08 -14.01 -28.65
C GLY A 76 3.05 -12.88 -28.86
N ARG A 77 1.97 -12.83 -28.05
CA ARG A 77 0.97 -11.77 -28.15
C ARG A 77 1.55 -10.45 -27.63
N ARG A 78 1.28 -9.35 -28.35
CA ARG A 78 1.71 -8.01 -27.92
C ARG A 78 1.05 -7.61 -26.61
N ILE A 79 1.82 -7.02 -25.71
CA ILE A 79 1.34 -6.41 -24.49
C ILE A 79 0.74 -5.04 -24.83
N THR A 80 -0.47 -4.77 -24.35
CA THR A 80 -1.11 -3.46 -24.42
C THR A 80 -1.31 -2.95 -23.00
N LEU A 81 -0.42 -2.05 -22.59
CA LEU A 81 -0.48 -1.45 -21.25
C LEU A 81 -1.59 -0.40 -21.19
N VAL A 82 -2.43 -0.50 -20.16
CA VAL A 82 -3.50 0.46 -19.87
C VAL A 82 -3.22 1.09 -18.51
N MET A 83 -3.20 2.40 -18.47
CA MET A 83 -3.04 3.19 -17.25
C MET A 83 -4.25 4.08 -17.01
N ARG A 84 -4.46 4.45 -15.75
CA ARG A 84 -5.36 5.53 -15.37
C ARG A 84 -4.68 6.88 -15.57
N GLU A 85 -5.46 7.96 -15.54
CA GLU A 85 -4.93 9.31 -15.48
C GLU A 85 -4.00 9.48 -14.27
N THR A 86 -3.00 10.33 -14.39
CA THR A 86 -1.87 10.36 -13.43
C THR A 86 -2.21 11.01 -12.10
N ASP A 87 -3.24 11.83 -12.04
CA ASP A 87 -3.78 12.44 -10.81
C ASP A 87 -4.54 11.45 -9.91
N GLU A 88 -4.94 10.31 -10.48
CA GLU A 88 -5.65 9.27 -9.74
C GLU A 88 -4.75 8.57 -8.69
N PRO A 89 -5.30 8.27 -7.50
CA PRO A 89 -4.53 7.63 -6.43
C PRO A 89 -3.87 6.31 -6.85
N GLU A 90 -4.54 5.52 -7.68
CA GLU A 90 -4.03 4.25 -8.21
C GLU A 90 -2.79 4.47 -9.08
N SER A 91 -2.80 5.50 -9.91
CA SER A 91 -1.67 5.84 -10.79
C SER A 91 -0.46 6.28 -9.98
N LYS A 92 -0.67 7.04 -8.91
CA LYS A 92 0.40 7.47 -8.00
C LYS A 92 1.12 6.28 -7.35
N ILE A 93 0.39 5.22 -6.99
CA ILE A 93 0.97 3.99 -6.47
C ILE A 93 1.83 3.30 -7.53
N ILE A 94 1.32 3.16 -8.75
CA ILE A 94 2.08 2.55 -9.86
C ILE A 94 3.34 3.37 -10.18
N LEU A 95 3.23 4.68 -10.24
CA LEU A 95 4.38 5.56 -10.48
C LEU A 95 5.44 5.40 -9.39
N ARG A 96 5.02 5.46 -8.12
CA ARG A 96 5.94 5.39 -6.97
C ARG A 96 6.54 4.01 -6.79
N ASP A 97 5.70 2.96 -6.75
CA ASP A 97 6.11 1.63 -6.28
C ASP A 97 6.56 0.71 -7.42
N VAL A 98 5.96 0.82 -8.62
CA VAL A 98 6.32 -0.03 -9.76
C VAL A 98 7.33 0.64 -10.67
N CYS A 99 7.03 1.87 -11.12
CA CYS A 99 7.93 2.58 -12.04
C CYS A 99 9.12 3.21 -11.30
N GLU A 100 8.97 3.59 -10.02
CA GLU A 100 9.92 4.38 -9.23
C GLU A 100 10.30 5.69 -9.95
N MET A 101 9.28 6.34 -10.50
CA MET A 101 9.41 7.56 -11.31
C MET A 101 8.30 8.54 -10.95
N SER A 102 8.59 9.84 -11.10
CA SER A 102 7.54 10.85 -11.17
C SER A 102 6.78 10.77 -12.50
N GLU A 103 5.65 11.45 -12.59
CA GLU A 103 4.88 11.55 -13.83
C GLU A 103 5.74 12.11 -15.00
N ASP A 104 6.45 13.21 -14.76
CA ASP A 104 7.30 13.84 -15.77
C ASP A 104 8.47 12.95 -16.19
N GLN A 105 9.03 12.19 -15.24
CA GLN A 105 10.08 11.22 -15.56
C GLN A 105 9.54 10.09 -16.42
N LEU A 106 8.37 9.54 -16.10
CA LEU A 106 7.76 8.48 -16.91
C LEU A 106 7.39 8.98 -18.30
N LYS A 107 6.83 10.19 -18.40
CA LYS A 107 6.52 10.84 -19.67
C LYS A 107 7.79 11.04 -20.54
N THR A 108 8.86 11.54 -19.95
CA THR A 108 10.14 11.70 -20.62
C THR A 108 10.73 10.37 -21.06
N HIS A 109 10.64 9.35 -20.20
CA HIS A 109 11.09 7.99 -20.50
C HIS A 109 10.39 7.42 -21.74
N TYR A 110 9.05 7.48 -21.79
CA TYR A 110 8.29 7.03 -22.94
C TYR A 110 8.57 7.84 -24.19
N LEU A 111 8.69 9.16 -24.07
CA LEU A 111 8.99 10.03 -25.20
C LEU A 111 10.35 9.68 -25.80
N HIS A 112 11.37 9.53 -24.96
CA HIS A 112 12.71 9.14 -25.38
C HIS A 112 12.72 7.76 -26.04
N GLY A 113 12.11 6.74 -25.39
CA GLY A 113 12.07 5.38 -25.92
C GLY A 113 11.33 5.26 -27.25
N LEU A 114 10.27 6.05 -27.46
CA LEU A 114 9.58 6.13 -28.76
C LEU A 114 10.46 6.75 -29.85
N PHE A 115 11.22 7.80 -29.53
CA PHE A 115 12.14 8.45 -30.48
C PHE A 115 13.31 7.55 -30.85
N THR A 116 13.84 6.79 -29.90
CA THR A 116 14.96 5.86 -30.14
C THR A 116 14.51 4.52 -30.73
N GLY A 117 13.20 4.23 -30.72
CA GLY A 117 12.66 2.94 -31.15
C GLY A 117 12.81 1.82 -30.13
N GLU A 118 13.28 2.12 -28.91
CA GLU A 118 13.38 1.16 -27.81
C GLU A 118 11.99 0.78 -27.28
N ILE A 119 11.09 1.75 -27.26
CA ILE A 119 9.68 1.55 -26.92
C ILE A 119 8.84 1.70 -28.20
N LEU A 120 7.99 0.74 -28.47
CA LEU A 120 7.21 0.72 -29.70
C LEU A 120 5.84 1.40 -29.57
N VAL A 121 5.30 1.46 -28.37
CA VAL A 121 3.93 1.97 -28.12
C VAL A 121 3.84 2.58 -26.73
N SER A 122 3.23 3.75 -26.63
CA SER A 122 2.87 4.36 -25.34
C SER A 122 1.73 3.60 -24.66
N PRO A 123 1.64 3.66 -23.34
CA PRO A 123 0.48 3.19 -22.61
C PRO A 123 -0.79 3.89 -23.09
N LYS A 124 -1.91 3.17 -23.07
CA LYS A 124 -3.21 3.77 -23.27
C LYS A 124 -3.71 4.34 -21.93
N THR A 125 -4.01 5.62 -21.89
CA THR A 125 -4.56 6.27 -20.70
C THR A 125 -6.09 6.30 -20.77
N LEU A 126 -6.76 5.95 -19.66
CA LEU A 126 -8.21 5.96 -19.53
C LEU A 126 -8.62 6.62 -18.20
N ALA A 127 -9.67 7.44 -18.27
CA ALA A 127 -10.13 8.24 -17.14
C ALA A 127 -10.87 7.43 -16.06
N THR A 128 -11.47 6.27 -16.37
CA THR A 128 -12.34 5.55 -15.43
C THR A 128 -11.92 4.09 -15.24
N SER A 129 -12.12 3.54 -14.04
CA SER A 129 -11.90 2.11 -13.74
C SER A 129 -12.78 1.20 -14.63
N VAL A 130 -14.02 1.62 -14.87
CA VAL A 130 -14.93 0.92 -15.80
C VAL A 130 -14.38 0.90 -17.22
N GLY A 131 -13.78 2.01 -17.68
CA GLY A 131 -13.12 2.08 -18.98
C GLY A 131 -11.94 1.13 -19.08
N VAL A 132 -11.08 1.09 -18.05
CA VAL A 132 -9.93 0.17 -17.96
C VAL A 132 -10.42 -1.28 -18.02
N ARG A 133 -11.41 -1.66 -17.20
CA ARG A 133 -11.97 -3.01 -17.18
C ARG A 133 -12.54 -3.44 -18.53
N LYS A 134 -13.37 -2.59 -19.15
CA LYS A 134 -13.95 -2.85 -20.48
C LYS A 134 -12.86 -3.01 -21.54
N PHE A 135 -11.83 -2.17 -21.50
CA PHE A 135 -10.73 -2.27 -22.46
C PHE A 135 -9.99 -3.60 -22.31
N ILE A 136 -9.62 -3.97 -21.06
CA ILE A 136 -8.93 -5.21 -20.76
C ILE A 136 -9.77 -6.43 -21.18
N PHE A 137 -11.08 -6.40 -20.91
CA PHE A 137 -12.00 -7.45 -21.36
C PHE A 137 -11.98 -7.67 -22.89
N ASN A 138 -11.94 -6.58 -23.67
CA ASN A 138 -12.00 -6.66 -25.12
C ASN A 138 -10.65 -6.88 -25.82
N VAL A 139 -9.52 -6.67 -25.11
CA VAL A 139 -8.18 -6.74 -25.71
C VAL A 139 -7.37 -7.88 -25.10
N PRO A 140 -7.21 -9.02 -25.79
CA PRO A 140 -6.57 -10.21 -25.21
C PRO A 140 -5.13 -10.03 -24.72
N GLY A 141 -4.39 -9.03 -25.22
CA GLY A 141 -3.03 -8.70 -24.78
C GLY A 141 -2.96 -7.62 -23.70
N ALA A 142 -4.09 -7.08 -23.26
CA ALA A 142 -4.12 -5.97 -22.33
C ALA A 142 -3.73 -6.37 -20.91
N ILE A 143 -3.04 -5.45 -20.25
CA ILE A 143 -2.72 -5.45 -18.82
C ILE A 143 -2.95 -4.05 -18.26
N GLY A 144 -3.44 -3.97 -17.04
CA GLY A 144 -3.63 -2.73 -16.32
C GLY A 144 -3.82 -3.00 -14.83
N TYR A 145 -4.36 -2.03 -14.13
CA TYR A 145 -4.63 -2.11 -12.70
C TYR A 145 -5.99 -1.52 -12.36
N LEU A 146 -6.58 -2.06 -11.31
CA LEU A 146 -7.85 -1.64 -10.74
C LEU A 146 -7.80 -1.76 -9.22
N ARG A 147 -8.60 -0.98 -8.49
CA ARG A 147 -8.88 -1.31 -7.09
C ARG A 147 -9.49 -2.69 -7.02
N LYS A 148 -9.19 -3.44 -5.98
CA LYS A 148 -9.75 -4.80 -5.83
C LYS A 148 -11.29 -4.79 -5.86
N SER A 149 -11.92 -3.77 -5.29
CA SER A 149 -13.36 -3.56 -5.30
C SER A 149 -13.96 -3.33 -6.69
N ASP A 150 -13.17 -2.85 -7.66
CA ASP A 150 -13.60 -2.60 -9.04
C ASP A 150 -13.43 -3.83 -9.95
N VAL A 151 -12.83 -4.91 -9.45
CA VAL A 151 -12.60 -6.13 -10.21
C VAL A 151 -13.85 -7.00 -10.21
N ASP A 152 -14.24 -7.48 -11.38
CA ASP A 152 -15.30 -8.45 -11.55
C ASP A 152 -14.84 -9.67 -12.40
N ALA A 153 -15.75 -10.60 -12.68
CA ALA A 153 -15.45 -11.81 -13.43
C ALA A 153 -15.06 -11.59 -14.90
N THR A 154 -15.12 -10.37 -15.42
CA THR A 154 -14.76 -10.06 -16.82
C THR A 154 -13.26 -9.97 -17.05
N VAL A 155 -12.48 -9.75 -15.99
CA VAL A 155 -11.02 -9.66 -16.05
C VAL A 155 -10.39 -10.65 -15.08
N LYS A 156 -9.13 -11.02 -15.34
CA LYS A 156 -8.37 -11.94 -14.50
C LYS A 156 -7.33 -11.20 -13.67
N ILE A 157 -7.30 -11.46 -12.37
CA ILE A 157 -6.23 -10.98 -11.48
C ILE A 157 -4.97 -11.79 -11.73
N VAL A 158 -3.84 -11.11 -11.73
CA VAL A 158 -2.50 -11.70 -11.79
C VAL A 158 -1.84 -11.54 -10.43
N ARG A 159 -1.26 -12.61 -9.90
CA ARG A 159 -0.46 -12.58 -8.68
C ARG A 159 0.85 -11.87 -8.94
N ILE A 160 1.38 -11.23 -7.91
CA ILE A 160 2.68 -10.57 -7.97
C ILE A 160 3.60 -11.20 -6.93
N ASP A 161 4.73 -11.75 -7.38
CA ASP A 161 5.65 -12.55 -6.56
C ASP A 161 4.93 -13.71 -5.81
N GLY A 162 3.94 -14.33 -6.45
CA GLY A 162 3.12 -15.40 -5.89
C GLY A 162 2.02 -14.94 -4.94
N LEU A 163 1.87 -13.64 -4.69
CA LEU A 163 0.89 -13.07 -3.75
C LEU A 163 -0.36 -12.56 -4.48
N ASP A 164 -1.52 -12.92 -3.96
CA ASP A 164 -2.79 -12.31 -4.34
C ASP A 164 -2.97 -10.93 -3.66
N PRO A 165 -3.82 -10.04 -4.22
CA PRO A 165 -4.04 -8.71 -3.63
C PRO A 165 -4.48 -8.72 -2.17
N ASP A 166 -5.17 -9.79 -1.72
CA ASP A 166 -5.66 -9.92 -0.35
C ASP A 166 -4.62 -10.49 0.62
N ASP A 167 -3.49 -11.00 0.10
CA ASP A 167 -2.46 -11.62 0.92
C ASP A 167 -1.68 -10.62 1.78
N LYS A 168 -1.23 -11.09 2.94
CA LYS A 168 -0.29 -10.33 3.78
C LYS A 168 1.03 -10.19 3.04
N GLY A 169 1.52 -8.96 2.95
CA GLY A 169 2.77 -8.65 2.23
C GLY A 169 2.59 -8.21 0.79
N TYR A 170 1.36 -8.25 0.24
CA TYR A 170 1.09 -7.63 -1.05
C TYR A 170 1.37 -6.13 -1.01
N LYS A 171 2.24 -5.66 -1.90
CA LYS A 171 2.84 -4.31 -1.80
C LYS A 171 1.98 -3.20 -2.38
N LEU A 172 1.18 -3.51 -3.42
CA LEU A 172 0.43 -2.48 -4.14
C LEU A 172 -0.87 -2.18 -3.40
N ARG A 173 -0.91 -1.09 -2.64
CA ARG A 173 -2.08 -0.66 -1.86
C ARG A 173 -2.33 0.83 -1.99
N VAL A 174 -3.57 1.17 -2.27
CA VAL A 174 -4.05 2.55 -2.31
C VAL A 174 -4.35 2.98 -0.87
N GLN A 175 -3.69 4.03 -0.41
CA GLN A 175 -4.05 4.66 0.85
C GLN A 175 -5.41 5.37 0.69
N PRO A 176 -6.29 5.33 1.69
CA PRO A 176 -7.45 6.20 1.67
C PRO A 176 -6.95 7.64 1.55
N THR A 177 -7.52 8.38 0.64
CA THR A 177 -7.25 9.81 0.51
C THR A 177 -7.71 10.44 1.83
N GLY A 178 -6.77 10.70 2.73
CA GLY A 178 -7.04 11.46 3.93
C GLY A 178 -7.62 12.78 3.47
N THR A 179 -8.84 13.08 3.91
CA THR A 179 -9.40 14.43 3.82
C THR A 179 -8.41 15.30 4.61
N ASN A 180 -7.50 15.96 3.91
CA ASN A 180 -6.79 17.09 4.50
C ASN A 180 -7.86 18.14 4.78
N SER A 181 -8.44 18.05 5.97
CA SER A 181 -9.05 19.21 6.62
C SER A 181 -7.88 20.11 7.04
N GLY A 182 -7.32 20.82 6.05
CA GLY A 182 -6.39 21.90 6.27
C GLY A 182 -7.22 23.18 6.41
N GLU A 183 -7.30 23.69 7.63
CA GLU A 183 -7.46 25.10 7.86
C GLU A 183 -6.14 25.84 7.63
#